data_9e47242bcd123d649b0521f8fb4caff2
#
_entry.id   9e47242bcd123d649b0521f8fb4caff2
#
_cell.length_a   1.000
_cell.length_b   1.000
_cell.length_c   1.000
_cell.angle_alpha   90.00
_cell.angle_beta   90.00
_cell.angle_gamma   90.00
#
_symmetry.space_group_name_H-M   'P 1'
#
loop_
_entity.id
_entity.type
_entity.pdbx_description
1 polymer ?
#
loop_
_entity_poly.entity_id
_entity_poly.type
_entity_poly.pdbx_seq_one_letter_code
_entity_poly.pdbx_strand_id
1 'polypeptide(L)'
;RLLTVTGVQTCALPIYALDARWKTLQREAHPDKFSAQGTAAQRVAMQWSVRINEAYQRLKDPLRRAAYLCEIAGAPIDAENNTAMPAEFLMQQMQWREALDDATTIDSLEALHQEVMQARASALDQCQQLIDVTHDFGQAAQQVRALMFVERFMKDIEARLDQFDVT
;
A
#
# COMPACT_ATOMS: atom_id res chain seq x y z
N ARG A 1 8.15 11.64 24.89
CA ARG A 1 9.33 10.98 24.31
C ARG A 1 8.82 9.99 23.29
N LEU A 2 8.83 10.38 22.05
CA LEU A 2 8.60 9.50 20.90
C LEU A 2 9.60 8.35 20.99
N LEU A 3 9.09 7.14 21.10
CA LEU A 3 9.85 5.92 20.87
C LEU A 3 10.35 5.99 19.42
N THR A 4 11.60 6.33 19.25
CA THR A 4 12.33 6.08 18.01
C THR A 4 12.40 4.57 17.85
N VAL A 5 11.44 4.00 17.16
CA VAL A 5 11.52 2.64 16.62
C VAL A 5 12.54 2.72 15.47
N THR A 6 13.81 2.66 15.85
CA THR A 6 14.92 2.48 14.93
C THR A 6 14.67 1.19 14.15
N GLY A 7 14.23 1.31 12.90
CA GLY A 7 14.02 0.18 12.01
C GLY A 7 12.79 0.23 11.09
N VAL A 8 11.92 1.23 11.18
CA VAL A 8 10.69 1.32 10.37
C VAL A 8 10.69 2.53 9.42
N GLN A 9 11.84 3.18 9.22
CA GLN A 9 11.95 4.37 8.37
C GLN A 9 12.35 4.07 6.92
N THR A 10 12.22 2.81 6.47
CA THR A 10 12.55 2.46 5.10
C THR A 10 11.34 1.89 4.38
N CYS A 11 11.18 2.25 3.11
CA CYS A 11 10.18 1.66 2.24
C CYS A 11 10.48 0.17 1.98
N ALA A 12 11.77 -0.23 2.03
CA ALA A 12 12.27 -1.60 1.90
C ALA A 12 12.28 -2.36 3.23
N LEU A 13 11.12 -2.61 3.82
CA LEU A 13 11.02 -3.37 5.06
C LEU A 13 11.18 -4.89 4.81
N PRO A 14 12.05 -5.58 5.56
CA PRO A 14 12.07 -7.04 5.51
C PRO A 14 10.78 -7.61 6.12
N ILE A 15 9.90 -8.10 5.27
CA ILE A 15 8.53 -8.56 5.63
C ILE A 15 8.58 -9.64 6.72
N TYR A 16 9.55 -10.55 6.69
CA TYR A 16 9.72 -11.58 7.73
C TYR A 16 9.96 -10.99 9.13
N ALA A 17 10.67 -9.87 9.23
CA ALA A 17 10.90 -9.19 10.52
C ALA A 17 9.62 -8.51 11.02
N LEU A 18 8.85 -7.93 10.11
CA LEU A 18 7.54 -7.36 10.42
C LEU A 18 6.56 -8.44 10.90
N ASP A 19 6.50 -9.58 10.20
CA ASP A 19 5.67 -10.72 10.58
C ASP A 19 6.03 -11.28 11.97
N ALA A 20 7.32 -11.44 12.23
CA ALA A 20 7.80 -11.91 13.53
C ALA A 20 7.43 -10.95 14.67
N ARG A 21 7.60 -9.64 14.42
CA ARG A 21 7.25 -8.60 15.40
C ARG A 21 5.74 -8.54 15.65
N TRP A 22 4.94 -8.60 14.59
CA TRP A 22 3.48 -8.66 14.70
C TRP A 22 3.02 -9.86 15.54
N LYS A 23 3.51 -11.08 15.24
CA LYS A 23 3.18 -12.28 16.01
C LYS A 23 3.53 -12.16 17.49
N THR A 24 4.66 -11.52 17.80
CA THR A 24 5.08 -11.27 19.17
C THR A 24 4.13 -10.31 19.89
N LEU A 25 3.85 -9.16 19.26
CA LEU A 25 2.94 -8.16 19.82
C LEU A 25 1.51 -8.69 19.99
N GLN A 26 1.00 -9.48 19.03
CA GLN A 26 -0.31 -10.13 19.17
C GLN A 26 -0.37 -11.08 20.36
N ARG A 27 0.68 -11.86 20.59
CA ARG A 27 0.75 -12.72 21.76
C ARG A 27 0.83 -11.93 23.08
N GLU A 28 1.54 -10.81 23.09
CA GLU A 28 1.67 -9.95 24.27
C GLU A 28 0.35 -9.25 24.62
N ALA A 29 -0.38 -8.77 23.62
CA ALA A 29 -1.64 -8.04 23.74
C ALA A 29 -2.89 -8.95 23.74
N HIS A 30 -2.74 -10.28 23.78
CA HIS A 30 -3.90 -11.19 23.71
C HIS A 30 -4.83 -11.01 24.92
N PRO A 31 -6.16 -10.78 24.70
CA PRO A 31 -7.10 -10.52 25.81
C PRO A 31 -7.14 -11.60 26.89
N ASP A 32 -6.90 -12.87 26.52
CA ASP A 32 -6.93 -13.99 27.45
C ASP A 32 -5.86 -13.88 28.54
N LYS A 33 -4.72 -13.25 28.25
CA LYS A 33 -3.67 -13.00 29.24
C LYS A 33 -4.09 -12.04 30.35
N PHE A 34 -5.12 -11.25 30.11
CA PHE A 34 -5.62 -10.23 31.02
C PHE A 34 -6.93 -10.64 31.69
N SER A 35 -7.38 -11.89 31.49
CA SER A 35 -8.64 -12.41 32.05
C SER A 35 -8.70 -12.33 33.59
N ALA A 36 -7.57 -12.59 34.25
CA ALA A 36 -7.46 -12.48 35.72
C ALA A 36 -7.40 -11.04 36.23
N GLN A 37 -7.17 -10.04 35.36
CA GLN A 37 -7.05 -8.62 35.73
C GLN A 37 -8.37 -7.84 35.58
N GLY A 38 -9.42 -8.52 35.19
CA GLY A 38 -10.77 -7.96 35.06
C GLY A 38 -11.11 -7.41 33.66
N THR A 39 -12.39 -7.09 33.48
CA THR A 39 -12.98 -6.72 32.18
C THR A 39 -12.40 -5.45 31.59
N ALA A 40 -11.97 -4.50 32.44
CA ALA A 40 -11.33 -3.27 31.97
C ALA A 40 -9.98 -3.56 31.28
N ALA A 41 -9.16 -4.42 31.87
CA ALA A 41 -7.86 -4.82 31.32
C ALA A 41 -8.04 -5.61 30.01
N GLN A 42 -9.00 -6.52 29.96
CA GLN A 42 -9.33 -7.26 28.74
C GLN A 42 -9.78 -6.33 27.59
N ARG A 43 -10.58 -5.30 27.88
CA ARG A 43 -11.01 -4.32 26.89
C ARG A 43 -9.83 -3.54 26.30
N VAL A 44 -8.92 -3.10 27.15
CA VAL A 44 -7.69 -2.42 26.70
C VAL A 44 -6.82 -3.35 25.85
N ALA A 45 -6.64 -4.60 26.25
CA ALA A 45 -5.89 -5.60 25.50
C ALA A 45 -6.51 -5.83 24.11
N MET A 46 -7.85 -5.91 24.01
CA MET A 46 -8.56 -6.04 22.73
C MET A 46 -8.33 -4.82 21.82
N GLN A 47 -8.39 -3.60 22.36
CA GLN A 47 -8.09 -2.39 21.60
C GLN A 47 -6.65 -2.40 21.06
N TRP A 48 -5.68 -2.84 21.86
CA TRP A 48 -4.29 -2.98 21.40
C TRP A 48 -4.15 -4.04 20.31
N SER A 49 -4.82 -5.20 20.45
CA SER A 49 -4.81 -6.24 19.40
C SER A 49 -5.33 -5.73 18.06
N VAL A 50 -6.40 -4.94 18.08
CA VAL A 50 -6.95 -4.30 16.86
C VAL A 50 -5.92 -3.33 16.26
N ARG A 51 -5.36 -2.43 17.08
CA ARG A 51 -4.37 -1.45 16.60
C ARG A 51 -3.10 -2.09 16.05
N ILE A 52 -2.64 -3.18 16.67
CA ILE A 52 -1.48 -3.96 16.19
C ILE A 52 -1.78 -4.57 14.82
N ASN A 53 -2.99 -5.09 14.61
CA ASN A 53 -3.42 -5.61 13.32
C ASN A 53 -3.50 -4.51 12.24
N GLU A 54 -4.12 -3.39 12.56
CA GLU A 54 -4.22 -2.24 11.63
C GLU A 54 -2.84 -1.75 11.21
N ALA A 55 -1.92 -1.58 12.18
CA ALA A 55 -0.55 -1.18 11.92
C ALA A 55 0.18 -2.20 11.03
N TYR A 56 0.02 -3.50 11.31
CA TYR A 56 0.60 -4.55 10.49
C TYR A 56 0.10 -4.53 9.05
N GLN A 57 -1.21 -4.43 8.84
CA GLN A 57 -1.80 -4.37 7.49
C GLN A 57 -1.33 -3.12 6.73
N ARG A 58 -1.18 -1.99 7.42
CA ARG A 58 -0.68 -0.75 6.83
C ARG A 58 0.80 -0.85 6.43
N LEU A 59 1.62 -1.51 7.24
CA LEU A 59 3.05 -1.65 7.01
C LEU A 59 3.41 -2.81 6.07
N LYS A 60 2.59 -3.85 6.00
CA LYS A 60 2.83 -5.01 5.14
C LYS A 60 2.69 -4.66 3.66
N ASP A 61 1.71 -3.86 3.31
CA ASP A 61 1.47 -3.41 1.95
C ASP A 61 2.45 -2.29 1.55
N PRO A 62 3.23 -2.45 0.45
CA PRO A 62 4.24 -1.48 0.05
C PRO A 62 3.68 -0.08 -0.21
N LEU A 63 2.52 0.01 -0.88
CA LEU A 63 1.90 1.29 -1.20
C LEU A 63 1.38 2.00 0.05
N ARG A 64 0.67 1.26 0.93
CA ARG A 64 0.17 1.80 2.20
C ARG A 64 1.32 2.21 3.12
N ARG A 65 2.42 1.48 3.10
CA ARG A 65 3.64 1.82 3.84
C ARG A 65 4.26 3.11 3.32
N ALA A 66 4.44 3.23 1.99
CA ALA A 66 4.95 4.46 1.37
C ALA A 66 4.06 5.67 1.70
N ALA A 67 2.74 5.52 1.59
CA ALA A 67 1.78 6.56 1.97
C ALA A 67 1.96 6.98 3.44
N TYR A 68 2.06 6.01 4.35
CA TYR A 68 2.26 6.28 5.77
C TYR A 68 3.58 7.00 6.06
N LEU A 69 4.67 6.61 5.40
CA LEU A 69 5.97 7.28 5.54
C LEU A 69 5.90 8.75 5.07
N CYS A 70 5.23 9.02 3.96
CA CYS A 70 4.97 10.39 3.51
C CYS A 70 4.15 11.20 4.53
N GLU A 71 3.06 10.62 5.07
CA GLU A 71 2.21 11.28 6.06
C GLU A 71 2.99 11.68 7.33
N ILE A 72 3.79 10.77 7.91
CA ILE A 72 4.59 11.07 9.11
C ILE A 72 5.73 12.04 8.85
N ALA A 73 6.20 12.15 7.61
CA ALA A 73 7.19 13.13 7.18
C ALA A 73 6.59 14.51 6.86
N GLY A 74 5.27 14.68 7.00
CA GLY A 74 4.57 15.95 6.76
C GLY A 74 4.21 16.21 5.30
N ALA A 75 4.26 15.18 4.44
CA ALA A 75 3.82 15.22 3.04
C ALA A 75 2.54 14.37 2.86
N PRO A 76 1.36 14.88 3.24
CA PRO A 76 0.12 14.12 3.18
C PRO A 76 -0.23 13.74 1.74
N ILE A 77 -0.79 12.55 1.57
CA ILE A 77 -1.18 12.04 0.25
C ILE A 77 -2.35 12.86 -0.32
N ASP A 78 -3.37 13.14 0.50
CA ASP A 78 -4.54 13.96 0.14
C ASP A 78 -5.14 13.62 -1.24
N ALA A 79 -5.29 12.31 -1.51
CA ALA A 79 -5.67 11.79 -2.82
C ALA A 79 -7.06 12.25 -3.29
N GLU A 80 -7.94 12.63 -2.36
CA GLU A 80 -9.30 13.09 -2.67
C GLU A 80 -9.32 14.54 -3.19
N ASN A 81 -8.42 15.39 -2.66
CA ASN A 81 -8.40 16.82 -2.98
C ASN A 81 -7.25 17.19 -3.92
N ASN A 82 -6.25 16.33 -4.07
CA ASN A 82 -5.09 16.59 -4.91
C ASN A 82 -5.00 15.55 -6.05
N THR A 83 -5.56 15.92 -7.20
CA THR A 83 -5.54 15.13 -8.43
C THR A 83 -4.39 15.54 -9.36
N ALA A 84 -3.49 16.43 -8.93
CA ALA A 84 -2.36 16.84 -9.73
C ALA A 84 -1.41 15.63 -9.97
N MET A 85 -1.30 15.24 -11.23
CA MET A 85 -0.44 14.16 -11.70
C MET A 85 0.44 14.67 -12.85
N PRO A 86 1.64 14.09 -13.04
CA PRO A 86 2.47 14.40 -14.20
C PRO A 86 1.70 14.16 -15.51
N ALA A 87 1.90 15.04 -16.49
CA ALA A 87 1.21 14.92 -17.78
C ALA A 87 1.51 13.58 -18.48
N GLU A 88 2.75 13.10 -18.36
CA GLU A 88 3.14 11.79 -18.89
C GLU A 88 2.32 10.64 -18.30
N PHE A 89 2.07 10.69 -16.99
CA PHE A 89 1.25 9.68 -16.32
C PHE A 89 -0.22 9.75 -16.77
N LEU A 90 -0.77 10.96 -16.99
CA LEU A 90 -2.12 11.12 -17.51
C LEU A 90 -2.25 10.55 -18.93
N MET A 91 -1.24 10.76 -19.78
CA MET A 91 -1.20 10.18 -21.13
C MET A 91 -1.14 8.64 -21.08
N GLN A 92 -0.31 8.09 -20.20
CA GLN A 92 -0.22 6.64 -19.99
C GLN A 92 -1.56 6.04 -19.54
N GLN A 93 -2.25 6.71 -18.64
CA GLN A 93 -3.58 6.28 -18.19
C GLN A 93 -4.61 6.28 -19.31
N MET A 94 -4.58 7.27 -20.20
CA MET A 94 -5.47 7.32 -21.36
C MET A 94 -5.19 6.14 -22.29
N GLN A 95 -3.92 5.86 -22.58
CA GLN A 95 -3.52 4.71 -23.41
C GLN A 95 -3.98 3.37 -22.79
N TRP A 96 -3.81 3.19 -21.50
CA TRP A 96 -4.26 1.97 -20.82
C TRP A 96 -5.78 1.81 -20.84
N ARG A 97 -6.55 2.91 -20.69
CA ARG A 97 -8.02 2.85 -20.77
C ARG A 97 -8.48 2.49 -22.18
N GLU A 98 -7.88 3.10 -23.19
CA GLU A 98 -8.14 2.78 -24.61
C GLU A 98 -7.80 1.31 -24.89
N ALA A 99 -6.63 0.82 -24.44
CA ALA A 99 -6.25 -0.57 -24.57
C ALA A 99 -7.21 -1.54 -23.87
N LEU A 100 -7.73 -1.17 -22.70
CA LEU A 100 -8.72 -1.99 -21.98
C LEU A 100 -10.08 -2.02 -22.70
N ASP A 101 -10.51 -0.88 -23.27
CA ASP A 101 -11.78 -0.77 -24.00
C ASP A 101 -11.71 -1.56 -25.33
N ASP A 102 -10.56 -1.53 -26.01
CA ASP A 102 -10.30 -2.23 -27.27
C ASP A 102 -10.00 -3.72 -27.09
N ALA A 103 -9.72 -4.18 -25.86
CA ALA A 103 -9.37 -5.57 -25.60
C ALA A 103 -10.57 -6.51 -25.81
N THR A 104 -10.45 -7.37 -26.83
CA THR A 104 -11.47 -8.36 -27.20
C THR A 104 -11.05 -9.80 -26.95
N THR A 105 -9.82 -10.04 -26.50
CA THR A 105 -9.26 -11.37 -26.23
C THR A 105 -8.60 -11.42 -24.86
N ILE A 106 -8.54 -12.61 -24.28
CA ILE A 106 -7.81 -12.86 -23.00
C ILE A 106 -6.35 -12.46 -23.15
N ASP A 107 -5.69 -12.85 -24.23
CA ASP A 107 -4.28 -12.55 -24.49
C ASP A 107 -4.00 -11.03 -24.47
N SER A 108 -4.92 -10.21 -25.04
CA SER A 108 -4.78 -8.75 -25.02
C SER A 108 -4.92 -8.15 -23.62
N LEU A 109 -5.81 -8.71 -22.79
CA LEU A 109 -5.98 -8.29 -21.39
C LEU A 109 -4.79 -8.73 -20.53
N GLU A 110 -4.27 -9.94 -20.73
CA GLU A 110 -3.08 -10.42 -20.02
C GLU A 110 -1.84 -9.59 -20.37
N ALA A 111 -1.67 -9.23 -21.64
CA ALA A 111 -0.58 -8.35 -22.07
C ALA A 111 -0.68 -6.97 -21.39
N LEU A 112 -1.87 -6.37 -21.35
CA LEU A 112 -2.11 -5.11 -20.65
C LEU A 112 -1.87 -5.24 -19.15
N HIS A 113 -2.33 -6.33 -18.53
CA HIS A 113 -2.09 -6.61 -17.12
C HIS A 113 -0.59 -6.67 -16.79
N GLN A 114 0.19 -7.36 -17.63
CA GLN A 114 1.65 -7.46 -17.47
C GLN A 114 2.33 -6.09 -17.60
N GLU A 115 1.91 -5.26 -18.55
CA GLU A 115 2.44 -3.90 -18.73
C GLU A 115 2.18 -3.04 -17.50
N VAL A 116 0.94 -3.05 -16.98
CA VAL A 116 0.55 -2.29 -15.78
C VAL A 116 1.26 -2.80 -14.54
N MET A 117 1.46 -4.11 -14.40
CA MET A 117 2.26 -4.72 -13.33
C MET A 117 3.71 -4.23 -13.34
N GLN A 118 4.34 -4.15 -14.52
CA GLN A 118 5.70 -3.63 -14.65
C GLN A 118 5.78 -2.14 -14.30
N ALA A 119 4.82 -1.35 -14.77
CA ALA A 119 4.74 0.07 -14.41
C ALA A 119 4.56 0.27 -12.90
N ARG A 120 3.72 -0.56 -12.25
CA ARG A 120 3.55 -0.57 -10.80
C ARG A 120 4.85 -0.89 -10.06
N ALA A 121 5.57 -1.92 -10.50
CA ALA A 121 6.84 -2.30 -9.89
C ALA A 121 7.87 -1.16 -9.99
N SER A 122 8.03 -0.57 -11.18
CA SER A 122 8.93 0.56 -11.41
C SER A 122 8.56 1.78 -10.55
N ALA A 123 7.27 2.09 -10.42
CA ALA A 123 6.81 3.20 -9.59
C ALA A 123 7.03 2.96 -8.09
N LEU A 124 6.93 1.72 -7.61
CA LEU A 124 7.27 1.35 -6.23
C LEU A 124 8.77 1.52 -5.96
N ASP A 125 9.63 1.11 -6.90
CA ASP A 125 11.09 1.29 -6.80
C ASP A 125 11.44 2.78 -6.77
N GLN A 126 10.77 3.61 -7.58
CA GLN A 126 10.94 5.07 -7.54
C GLN A 126 10.49 5.65 -6.19
N CYS A 127 9.35 5.22 -5.64
CA CYS A 127 8.92 5.62 -4.30
C CYS A 127 9.97 5.26 -3.24
N GLN A 128 10.55 4.06 -3.32
CA GLN A 128 11.61 3.63 -2.42
C GLN A 128 12.83 4.55 -2.51
N GLN A 129 13.29 4.88 -3.72
CA GLN A 129 14.41 5.80 -3.92
C GLN A 129 14.11 7.19 -3.35
N LEU A 130 12.91 7.72 -3.59
CA LEU A 130 12.49 9.02 -3.09
C LEU A 130 12.42 9.08 -1.56
N ILE A 131 11.95 8.00 -0.91
CA ILE A 131 11.79 7.93 0.54
C ILE A 131 13.11 7.60 1.22
N ASP A 132 13.81 6.55 0.77
CA ASP A 132 14.94 5.95 1.50
C ASP A 132 16.28 6.62 1.17
N VAL A 133 16.43 7.21 -0.02
CA VAL A 133 17.71 7.77 -0.50
C VAL A 133 17.68 9.29 -0.56
N THR A 134 16.73 9.86 -1.29
CA THR A 134 16.69 11.32 -1.50
C THR A 134 15.90 12.07 -0.44
N HIS A 135 15.07 11.37 0.34
CA HIS A 135 14.16 11.95 1.34
C HIS A 135 13.23 13.02 0.78
N ASP A 136 12.89 12.93 -0.51
CA ASP A 136 11.92 13.81 -1.17
C ASP A 136 10.50 13.27 -1.00
N PHE A 137 9.94 13.47 0.19
CA PHE A 137 8.60 13.01 0.53
C PHE A 137 7.50 13.70 -0.27
N GLY A 138 7.76 14.91 -0.80
CA GLY A 138 6.83 15.63 -1.66
C GLY A 138 6.63 14.92 -3.00
N GLN A 139 7.72 14.55 -3.68
CA GLN A 139 7.66 13.77 -4.90
C GLN A 139 7.18 12.33 -4.61
N ALA A 140 7.60 11.73 -3.50
CA ALA A 140 7.11 10.42 -3.10
C ALA A 140 5.58 10.39 -2.93
N ALA A 141 4.99 11.43 -2.32
CA ALA A 141 3.53 11.54 -2.18
C ALA A 141 2.81 11.66 -3.55
N GLN A 142 3.42 12.33 -4.54
CA GLN A 142 2.88 12.36 -5.90
C GLN A 142 2.92 10.96 -6.53
N GLN A 143 4.01 10.23 -6.37
CA GLN A 143 4.17 8.87 -6.88
C GLN A 143 3.20 7.89 -6.21
N VAL A 144 2.96 8.04 -4.90
CA VAL A 144 1.96 7.27 -4.16
C VAL A 144 0.56 7.50 -4.73
N ARG A 145 0.18 8.75 -5.06
CA ARG A 145 -1.13 9.03 -5.70
C ARG A 145 -1.25 8.36 -7.07
N ALA A 146 -0.19 8.43 -7.88
CA ALA A 146 -0.15 7.74 -9.17
C ALA A 146 -0.31 6.22 -9.00
N LEU A 147 0.38 5.62 -8.03
CA LEU A 147 0.27 4.20 -7.71
C LEU A 147 -1.13 3.79 -7.24
N MET A 148 -1.81 4.61 -6.44
CA MET A 148 -3.20 4.35 -6.04
C MET A 148 -4.14 4.24 -7.25
N PHE A 149 -3.88 5.05 -8.27
CA PHE A 149 -4.62 4.96 -9.52
C PHE A 149 -4.28 3.68 -10.29
N VAL A 150 -2.99 3.33 -10.40
CA VAL A 150 -2.55 2.09 -11.04
C VAL A 150 -3.20 0.86 -10.38
N GLU A 151 -3.24 0.81 -9.05
CA GLU A 151 -3.89 -0.31 -8.33
C GLU A 151 -5.40 -0.37 -8.58
N ARG A 152 -6.08 0.77 -8.74
CA ARG A 152 -7.50 0.78 -9.12
C ARG A 152 -7.66 0.24 -10.53
N PHE A 153 -6.82 0.69 -11.47
CA PHE A 153 -6.89 0.25 -12.85
C PHE A 153 -6.58 -1.25 -13.02
N MET A 154 -5.65 -1.80 -12.23
CA MET A 154 -5.40 -3.25 -12.19
C MET A 154 -6.67 -4.05 -11.84
N LYS A 155 -7.46 -3.57 -10.87
CA LYS A 155 -8.73 -4.21 -10.51
C LYS A 155 -9.76 -4.15 -11.64
N ASP A 156 -9.75 -3.07 -12.43
CA ASP A 156 -10.62 -2.97 -13.61
C ASP A 156 -10.23 -4.02 -14.66
N ILE A 157 -8.92 -4.26 -14.87
CA ILE A 157 -8.42 -5.32 -15.76
C ILE A 157 -8.79 -6.71 -15.21
N GLU A 158 -8.55 -6.97 -13.93
CA GLU A 158 -8.88 -8.24 -13.26
C GLU A 158 -10.39 -8.54 -13.39
N ALA A 159 -11.23 -7.56 -13.12
CA ALA A 159 -12.69 -7.71 -13.27
C ALA A 159 -13.10 -7.99 -14.73
N ARG A 160 -12.34 -7.50 -15.70
CA ARG A 160 -12.58 -7.78 -17.12
C ARG A 160 -12.13 -9.19 -17.49
N LEU A 161 -10.99 -9.66 -16.96
CA LEU A 161 -10.52 -11.04 -17.12
C LEU A 161 -11.51 -12.06 -16.56
N ASP A 162 -12.02 -11.82 -15.34
CA ASP A 162 -13.01 -12.69 -14.70
C ASP A 162 -14.28 -12.88 -15.55
N GLN A 163 -14.66 -11.88 -16.36
CA GLN A 163 -15.81 -11.98 -17.26
C GLN A 163 -15.57 -12.93 -18.42
N PHE A 164 -14.32 -13.10 -18.87
CA PHE A 164 -13.96 -14.03 -19.95
C PHE A 164 -13.89 -15.48 -19.45
N ASP A 165 -13.51 -15.71 -18.19
CA ASP A 165 -13.43 -17.07 -17.62
C ASP A 165 -14.81 -17.71 -17.35
N VAL A 166 -15.90 -16.93 -17.37
CA VAL A 166 -17.27 -17.39 -17.10
C VAL A 166 -18.03 -17.74 -18.40
N THR A 167 -17.44 -17.51 -19.57
CA THR A 167 -18.08 -17.71 -20.88
C THR A 167 -17.52 -18.92 -21.59
#